data_257cf9928b8aa33e1a662bafce58dcf5
#
_entry.id   257cf9928b8aa33e1a662bafce58dcf5
#
_cell.length_a   1.000
_cell.length_b   1.000
_cell.length_c   1.000
_cell.angle_alpha   90.00
_cell.angle_beta   90.00
_cell.angle_gamma   90.00
#
_symmetry.space_group_name_H-M   'P 1'
#
loop_
_entity.id
_entity.type
_entity.pdbx_description
1 polymer ?
#
loop_
_entity_poly.entity_id
_entity_poly.type
_entity_poly.pdbx_seq_one_letter_code
_entity_poly.pdbx_strand_id
1 'polypeptide(L)'
;HGADRARRKANLRLDKRDSAFANRDGRHAIVPGEPGSSELVRRIFASDLALLMPPPEEAAVLSAAEKQILRMWIAQGAVYEQHWAFQPPAKSPVPRGDWGHNEIDRFIAARLATENLSAQRPATRAQLIRRVSFDLTGLPPTRVQVEAFLADESPQAYEHVVDSLLKSPRFGERMAMWWLDGARYGDSHGYDNDLQNSQWPWRNWVIASFNANKRFDVFTIEQIAGDLLPDARPEQILATAFNRNHRIQTEDGAIDEEWRTEYVIDRVETIGAVWMGLTLGCSRCHDHKYDPISQREFYQLFSLFNNLDEKGFINNLRGSAEPRARYQPDEFARQVTLIEQRIEKKEEREKALADLDSRYPQVMVMRDMELPRQAFVLQRGRYDARGEAVRPGLPAALPGLEAGVPVTRLSLARWLVSGRHPLTARVIVNRLWEQLFGTGIVESSENLGIQADWPSHPALLDWLAVEFVESGWDLKGLLKQLVMSATYRQSHHVDQERLRLDPQNRLLSRG
;
A
#
# COMPACT_ATOMS: atom_id res chain seq x y z
N HIS A 1 -16.80 23.92 6.14
CA HIS A 1 -16.46 23.72 7.57
C HIS A 1 -15.64 22.42 7.75
N GLY A 2 -14.40 22.38 7.23
CA GLY A 2 -13.54 21.19 7.26
C GLY A 2 -12.06 21.55 7.33
N ALA A 3 -11.20 20.59 6.92
CA ALA A 3 -9.76 20.72 6.97
C ALA A 3 -9.22 21.83 6.06
N ASP A 4 -9.81 22.01 4.88
CA ASP A 4 -9.39 23.01 3.91
C ASP A 4 -9.51 24.46 4.46
N ARG A 5 -8.36 25.05 4.74
CA ARG A 5 -8.27 26.39 5.31
C ARG A 5 -8.78 27.48 4.35
N ALA A 6 -8.61 27.28 3.04
CA ALA A 6 -8.98 28.29 2.04
C ALA A 6 -10.50 28.40 1.86
N ARG A 7 -11.22 27.26 1.99
CA ARG A 7 -12.68 27.19 1.86
C ARG A 7 -13.43 27.24 3.19
N ARG A 8 -12.72 27.16 4.31
CA ARG A 8 -13.31 27.15 5.65
C ARG A 8 -14.00 28.47 5.96
N LYS A 9 -15.29 28.41 6.30
CA LYS A 9 -16.05 29.58 6.79
C LYS A 9 -16.11 29.58 8.34
N ALA A 10 -16.18 30.73 8.92
CA ALA A 10 -16.28 30.93 10.38
C ALA A 10 -15.16 30.22 11.21
N ASN A 11 -14.06 29.91 10.60
CA ASN A 11 -12.97 29.12 11.21
C ASN A 11 -13.44 27.81 11.89
N LEU A 12 -14.56 27.22 11.43
CA LEU A 12 -15.18 26.04 12.01
C LEU A 12 -14.59 24.74 11.37
N ARG A 13 -14.21 23.80 12.20
CA ARG A 13 -13.77 22.44 11.85
C ARG A 13 -14.75 21.42 12.45
N LEU A 14 -15.72 20.99 11.64
CA LEU A 14 -16.65 19.93 12.04
C LEU A 14 -15.98 18.54 12.06
N ASP A 15 -14.85 18.41 11.43
CA ASP A 15 -14.00 17.22 11.45
C ASP A 15 -13.14 17.08 12.71
N LYS A 16 -13.16 18.10 13.60
CA LYS A 16 -12.44 18.08 14.89
C LYS A 16 -13.39 18.36 16.03
N ARG A 17 -13.48 17.40 16.98
CA ARG A 17 -14.34 17.47 18.16
C ARG A 17 -14.24 18.81 18.89
N ASP A 18 -13.02 19.22 19.24
CA ASP A 18 -12.81 20.44 20.03
C ASP A 18 -13.28 21.69 19.30
N SER A 19 -13.12 21.76 17.99
CA SER A 19 -13.62 22.85 17.18
C SER A 19 -15.15 22.83 17.01
N ALA A 20 -15.73 21.65 16.88
CA ALA A 20 -17.19 21.51 16.77
C ALA A 20 -17.94 21.83 18.06
N PHE A 21 -17.32 21.53 19.21
CA PHE A 21 -17.88 21.76 20.53
C PHE A 21 -17.54 23.15 21.10
N ALA A 22 -16.60 23.89 20.51
CA ALA A 22 -16.18 25.19 20.98
C ALA A 22 -17.33 26.20 21.00
N ASN A 23 -17.36 27.05 22.06
CA ASN A 23 -18.23 28.19 22.08
C ASN A 23 -17.72 29.26 21.10
N ARG A 24 -18.60 29.72 20.23
CA ARG A 24 -18.34 30.77 19.25
C ARG A 24 -19.43 31.84 19.39
N ASP A 25 -19.09 32.92 20.00
CA ASP A 25 -20.02 34.05 20.23
C ASP A 25 -21.35 33.63 20.87
N GLY A 26 -21.25 32.77 21.89
CA GLY A 26 -22.42 32.26 22.61
C GLY A 26 -23.15 31.10 21.94
N ARG A 27 -22.63 30.55 20.83
CA ARG A 27 -23.21 29.41 20.10
C ARG A 27 -22.23 28.26 19.99
N HIS A 28 -22.74 27.06 20.03
CA HIS A 28 -22.00 25.84 19.78
C HIS A 28 -22.45 25.22 18.44
N ALA A 29 -21.53 24.83 17.62
CA ALA A 29 -21.90 24.08 16.40
C ALA A 29 -22.57 22.75 16.78
N ILE A 30 -22.07 22.08 17.79
CA ILE A 30 -22.61 20.83 18.34
C ILE A 30 -22.57 20.92 19.88
N VAL A 31 -23.70 20.63 20.53
CA VAL A 31 -23.81 20.40 21.98
C VAL A 31 -24.11 18.91 22.17
N PRO A 32 -23.17 18.13 22.71
CA PRO A 32 -23.38 16.68 22.91
C PRO A 32 -24.62 16.38 23.77
N GLY A 33 -25.47 15.48 23.29
CA GLY A 33 -26.72 15.10 23.96
C GLY A 33 -27.90 16.08 23.71
N GLU A 34 -27.64 17.27 23.14
CA GLU A 34 -28.65 18.32 22.99
C GLU A 34 -28.82 18.79 21.53
N PRO A 35 -29.54 18.02 20.68
CA PRO A 35 -29.78 18.44 19.29
C PRO A 35 -30.46 19.81 19.16
N GLY A 36 -31.37 20.17 20.09
CA GLY A 36 -32.08 21.44 20.07
C GLY A 36 -31.19 22.66 20.32
N SER A 37 -30.10 22.49 21.08
CA SER A 37 -29.10 23.52 21.39
C SER A 37 -27.96 23.57 20.38
N SER A 38 -27.94 22.67 19.39
CA SER A 38 -26.87 22.54 18.40
C SER A 38 -27.17 23.37 17.15
N GLU A 39 -26.29 24.34 16.83
CA GLU A 39 -26.41 25.19 15.64
C GLU A 39 -26.41 24.39 14.34
N LEU A 40 -25.71 23.27 14.28
CA LEU A 40 -25.70 22.35 13.13
C LEU A 40 -27.13 21.86 12.85
N VAL A 41 -27.84 21.37 13.87
CA VAL A 41 -29.22 20.85 13.68
C VAL A 41 -30.15 22.03 13.26
N ARG A 42 -30.02 23.18 13.89
CA ARG A 42 -30.80 24.34 13.50
C ARG A 42 -30.63 24.72 12.04
N ARG A 43 -29.40 24.63 11.51
CA ARG A 43 -29.09 24.99 10.13
C ARG A 43 -29.48 23.94 9.11
N ILE A 44 -29.25 22.63 9.38
CA ILE A 44 -29.61 21.57 8.41
C ILE A 44 -31.14 21.40 8.27
N PHE A 45 -31.94 21.83 9.26
CA PHE A 45 -33.39 21.83 9.23
C PHE A 45 -34.04 23.21 8.96
N ALA A 46 -33.22 24.25 8.68
CA ALA A 46 -33.75 25.59 8.41
C ALA A 46 -34.63 25.61 7.15
N SER A 47 -35.77 26.25 7.22
CA SER A 47 -36.63 26.57 6.08
C SER A 47 -36.17 27.83 5.35
N ASP A 48 -35.49 28.72 6.04
CA ASP A 48 -34.88 29.91 5.45
C ASP A 48 -33.60 29.53 4.73
N LEU A 49 -33.56 29.72 3.40
CA LEU A 49 -32.44 29.40 2.52
C LEU A 49 -31.15 30.15 2.92
N ALA A 50 -31.24 31.34 3.52
CA ALA A 50 -30.08 32.08 3.98
C ALA A 50 -29.41 31.45 5.22
N LEU A 51 -30.14 30.60 5.94
CA LEU A 51 -29.63 29.87 7.10
C LEU A 51 -29.34 28.41 6.81
N LEU A 52 -29.89 27.88 5.72
CA LEU A 52 -29.76 26.45 5.37
C LEU A 52 -28.32 26.08 5.13
N MET A 53 -27.92 24.90 5.65
CA MET A 53 -26.62 24.29 5.42
C MET A 53 -26.78 22.81 5.03
N PRO A 54 -26.08 22.32 3.99
CA PRO A 54 -25.26 23.12 3.04
C PRO A 54 -26.09 24.18 2.31
N PRO A 55 -25.45 25.29 1.85
CA PRO A 55 -26.15 26.30 1.05
C PRO A 55 -26.70 25.68 -0.26
N PRO A 56 -27.84 26.15 -0.80
CA PRO A 56 -28.46 25.58 -1.99
C PRO A 56 -27.60 25.55 -3.24
N GLU A 57 -26.63 26.45 -3.33
CA GLU A 57 -25.64 26.52 -4.43
C GLU A 57 -24.54 25.45 -4.33
N GLU A 58 -24.36 24.81 -3.18
CA GLU A 58 -23.44 23.69 -3.02
C GLU A 58 -24.12 22.39 -3.52
N ALA A 59 -23.36 21.56 -4.22
CA ALA A 59 -23.89 20.34 -4.87
C ALA A 59 -24.41 19.25 -3.89
N ALA A 60 -24.10 19.37 -2.60
CA ALA A 60 -24.43 18.37 -1.58
C ALA A 60 -25.69 18.78 -0.79
N VAL A 61 -26.84 18.30 -1.20
CA VAL A 61 -28.11 18.46 -0.46
C VAL A 61 -28.30 17.25 0.46
N LEU A 62 -28.42 17.51 1.79
CA LEU A 62 -28.71 16.43 2.75
C LEU A 62 -30.16 15.93 2.60
N SER A 63 -30.30 14.62 2.43
CA SER A 63 -31.61 13.95 2.49
C SER A 63 -32.24 14.03 3.87
N ALA A 64 -33.56 13.80 3.96
CA ALA A 64 -34.25 13.75 5.24
C ALA A 64 -33.68 12.68 6.18
N ALA A 65 -33.25 11.54 5.64
CA ALA A 65 -32.62 10.45 6.40
C ALA A 65 -31.27 10.87 7.01
N GLU A 66 -30.40 11.51 6.21
CA GLU A 66 -29.09 12.00 6.67
C GLU A 66 -29.22 13.07 7.75
N LYS A 67 -30.18 13.98 7.60
CA LYS A 67 -30.48 14.98 8.64
C LYS A 67 -30.91 14.33 9.96
N GLN A 68 -31.72 13.26 9.92
CA GLN A 68 -32.12 12.51 11.10
C GLN A 68 -30.96 11.74 11.72
N ILE A 69 -30.07 11.14 10.92
CA ILE A 69 -28.86 10.47 11.40
C ILE A 69 -27.99 11.45 12.19
N LEU A 70 -27.72 12.64 11.65
CA LEU A 70 -26.94 13.66 12.34
C LEU A 70 -27.60 14.11 13.64
N ARG A 71 -28.93 14.30 13.65
CA ARG A 71 -29.69 14.64 14.85
C ARG A 71 -29.61 13.56 15.91
N MET A 72 -29.77 12.29 15.54
CA MET A 72 -29.67 11.14 16.44
C MET A 72 -28.27 10.99 16.99
N TRP A 73 -27.23 11.12 16.16
CA TRP A 73 -25.83 11.08 16.58
C TRP A 73 -25.56 12.14 17.67
N ILE A 74 -26.05 13.38 17.49
CA ILE A 74 -25.91 14.43 18.52
C ILE A 74 -26.67 14.04 19.78
N ALA A 75 -27.90 13.53 19.68
CA ALA A 75 -28.68 13.07 20.83
C ALA A 75 -27.98 11.96 21.63
N GLN A 76 -27.19 11.11 20.95
CA GLN A 76 -26.40 10.05 21.55
C GLN A 76 -25.06 10.54 22.14
N GLY A 77 -24.78 11.84 22.12
CA GLY A 77 -23.58 12.43 22.72
C GLY A 77 -22.52 12.89 21.73
N ALA A 78 -22.78 12.84 20.43
CA ALA A 78 -21.88 13.28 19.36
C ALA A 78 -20.46 12.72 19.53
N VAL A 79 -20.33 11.41 19.74
CA VAL A 79 -19.03 10.76 19.92
C VAL A 79 -18.24 10.83 18.61
N TYR A 80 -17.08 11.46 18.66
CA TYR A 80 -16.12 11.50 17.56
C TYR A 80 -15.20 10.31 17.68
N GLU A 81 -15.36 9.34 16.80
CA GLU A 81 -14.45 8.21 16.68
C GLU A 81 -13.38 8.51 15.63
N GLN A 82 -12.17 8.01 15.86
CA GLN A 82 -11.13 8.04 14.85
C GLN A 82 -11.54 7.13 13.70
N HIS A 83 -11.30 7.55 12.47
CA HIS A 83 -11.59 6.74 11.28
C HIS A 83 -10.91 5.36 11.39
N TRP A 84 -11.61 4.31 10.98
CA TRP A 84 -11.17 2.91 11.12
C TRP A 84 -9.75 2.66 10.58
N ALA A 85 -9.39 3.31 9.47
CA ALA A 85 -8.10 3.14 8.82
C ALA A 85 -6.91 3.61 9.69
N PHE A 86 -7.13 4.55 10.61
CA PHE A 86 -6.09 5.07 11.50
C PHE A 86 -6.08 4.40 12.89
N GLN A 87 -6.98 3.44 13.12
CA GLN A 87 -7.00 2.63 14.33
C GLN A 87 -6.26 1.30 14.08
N PRO A 88 -5.45 0.81 15.03
CA PRO A 88 -4.84 -0.52 14.90
C PRO A 88 -5.90 -1.60 14.64
N PRO A 89 -5.63 -2.55 13.72
CA PRO A 89 -6.57 -3.63 13.47
C PRO A 89 -6.77 -4.49 14.73
N ALA A 90 -8.01 -4.88 14.99
CA ALA A 90 -8.36 -5.74 16.09
C ALA A 90 -8.81 -7.11 15.56
N LYS A 91 -8.30 -8.20 16.18
CA LYS A 91 -8.72 -9.55 15.79
C LYS A 91 -10.16 -9.79 16.22
N SER A 92 -11.08 -9.55 15.29
CA SER A 92 -12.52 -9.74 15.52
C SER A 92 -12.83 -11.20 15.83
N PRO A 93 -13.77 -11.50 16.75
CA PRO A 93 -14.22 -12.86 16.98
C PRO A 93 -14.77 -13.48 15.70
N VAL A 94 -14.38 -14.72 15.42
CA VAL A 94 -14.88 -15.45 14.25
C VAL A 94 -16.37 -15.77 14.48
N PRO A 95 -17.26 -15.41 13.54
CA PRO A 95 -18.67 -15.71 13.65
C PRO A 95 -18.93 -17.22 13.77
N ARG A 96 -19.99 -17.61 14.49
CA ARG A 96 -20.44 -19.01 14.58
C ARG A 96 -21.12 -19.41 13.27
N GLY A 97 -20.91 -20.64 12.82
CA GLY A 97 -21.54 -21.20 11.62
C GLY A 97 -20.85 -22.47 11.16
N ASP A 98 -21.56 -23.27 10.40
CA ASP A 98 -21.08 -24.58 9.92
C ASP A 98 -20.73 -24.56 8.43
N TRP A 99 -20.99 -23.43 7.73
CA TRP A 99 -20.64 -23.33 6.32
C TRP A 99 -19.15 -23.01 6.14
N GLY A 100 -18.52 -23.74 5.23
CA GLY A 100 -17.18 -23.45 4.75
C GLY A 100 -16.09 -24.35 5.29
N HIS A 101 -14.84 -23.98 5.05
CA HIS A 101 -13.65 -24.74 5.38
C HIS A 101 -12.76 -24.06 6.42
N ASN A 102 -12.84 -22.72 6.50
CA ASN A 102 -12.01 -21.94 7.43
C ASN A 102 -12.75 -20.70 7.96
N GLU A 103 -12.03 -19.86 8.69
CA GLU A 103 -12.56 -18.66 9.35
C GLU A 103 -13.11 -17.64 8.38
N ILE A 104 -12.47 -17.49 7.20
CA ILE A 104 -12.91 -16.57 6.12
C ILE A 104 -14.36 -16.84 5.75
N ASP A 105 -14.69 -18.12 5.57
CA ASP A 105 -16.01 -18.57 5.16
C ASP A 105 -17.09 -18.18 6.17
N ARG A 106 -16.77 -18.22 7.47
CA ARG A 106 -17.70 -17.84 8.54
C ARG A 106 -18.01 -16.34 8.52
N PHE A 107 -17.01 -15.48 8.26
CA PHE A 107 -17.23 -14.04 8.09
C PHE A 107 -18.10 -13.76 6.87
N ILE A 108 -17.84 -14.43 5.75
CA ILE A 108 -18.62 -14.29 4.52
C ILE A 108 -20.05 -14.77 4.73
N ALA A 109 -20.24 -15.95 5.32
CA ALA A 109 -21.58 -16.50 5.60
C ALA A 109 -22.39 -15.57 6.50
N ALA A 110 -21.77 -15.04 7.56
CA ALA A 110 -22.42 -14.10 8.47
C ALA A 110 -22.88 -12.82 7.74
N ARG A 111 -22.05 -12.29 6.85
CA ARG A 111 -22.41 -11.11 6.05
C ARG A 111 -23.50 -11.39 5.02
N LEU A 112 -23.44 -12.52 4.33
CA LEU A 112 -24.48 -12.96 3.40
C LEU A 112 -25.84 -13.11 4.10
N ALA A 113 -25.85 -13.67 5.30
CA ALA A 113 -27.08 -13.85 6.07
C ALA A 113 -27.78 -12.52 6.41
N THR A 114 -27.04 -11.42 6.62
CA THR A 114 -27.63 -10.09 6.87
C THR A 114 -28.38 -9.53 5.66
N GLU A 115 -28.06 -10.02 4.46
CA GLU A 115 -28.70 -9.61 3.20
C GLU A 115 -29.66 -10.69 2.64
N ASN A 116 -29.97 -11.71 3.45
CA ASN A 116 -30.76 -12.86 3.05
C ASN A 116 -30.22 -13.61 1.82
N LEU A 117 -28.90 -13.56 1.63
CA LEU A 117 -28.19 -14.31 0.61
C LEU A 117 -27.56 -15.58 1.21
N SER A 118 -27.33 -16.56 0.36
CA SER A 118 -26.56 -17.76 0.69
C SER A 118 -25.39 -17.93 -0.28
N ALA A 119 -24.35 -18.59 0.17
CA ALA A 119 -23.24 -18.94 -0.68
C ALA A 119 -23.64 -19.91 -1.81
N GLN A 120 -22.90 -19.89 -2.92
CA GLN A 120 -23.10 -20.80 -4.03
C GLN A 120 -22.50 -22.19 -3.74
N ARG A 121 -22.99 -23.20 -4.48
CA ARG A 121 -22.37 -24.52 -4.52
C ARG A 121 -20.92 -24.43 -4.99
N PRO A 122 -20.07 -25.42 -4.68
CA PRO A 122 -18.70 -25.46 -5.19
C PRO A 122 -18.65 -25.45 -6.73
N ALA A 123 -17.62 -24.83 -7.27
CA ALA A 123 -17.25 -24.94 -8.67
C ALA A 123 -16.83 -26.37 -9.03
N THR A 124 -16.87 -26.72 -10.30
CA THR A 124 -16.36 -28.03 -10.75
C THR A 124 -14.84 -28.12 -10.59
N ARG A 125 -14.32 -29.32 -10.47
CA ARG A 125 -12.87 -29.55 -10.32
C ARG A 125 -12.08 -28.92 -11.48
N ALA A 126 -12.58 -29.03 -12.73
CA ALA A 126 -11.95 -28.43 -13.89
C ALA A 126 -11.92 -26.87 -13.82
N GLN A 127 -12.99 -26.26 -13.29
CA GLN A 127 -13.03 -24.80 -13.06
C GLN A 127 -12.03 -24.39 -11.96
N LEU A 128 -11.96 -25.17 -10.88
CA LEU A 128 -11.07 -24.86 -9.75
C LEU A 128 -9.59 -24.91 -10.14
N ILE A 129 -9.14 -25.97 -10.82
CA ILE A 129 -7.73 -26.03 -11.21
C ILE A 129 -7.38 -24.93 -12.21
N ARG A 130 -8.28 -24.59 -13.13
CA ARG A 130 -8.06 -23.48 -14.05
C ARG A 130 -7.93 -22.15 -13.29
N ARG A 131 -8.88 -21.84 -12.40
CA ARG A 131 -8.90 -20.60 -11.61
C ARG A 131 -7.61 -20.45 -10.81
N VAL A 132 -7.30 -21.41 -9.95
CA VAL A 132 -6.16 -21.34 -9.04
C VAL A 132 -4.81 -21.33 -9.77
N SER A 133 -4.70 -21.97 -10.95
CA SER A 133 -3.50 -21.89 -11.75
C SER A 133 -3.25 -20.48 -12.29
N PHE A 134 -4.27 -19.82 -12.84
CA PHE A 134 -4.16 -18.43 -13.28
C PHE A 134 -3.86 -17.48 -12.13
N ASP A 135 -4.53 -17.64 -10.99
CA ASP A 135 -4.38 -16.71 -9.88
C ASP A 135 -3.00 -16.82 -9.24
N LEU A 136 -2.48 -18.03 -9.06
CA LEU A 136 -1.19 -18.24 -8.40
C LEU A 136 0.04 -18.21 -9.35
N THR A 137 -0.14 -18.46 -10.64
CA THR A 137 1.00 -18.55 -11.58
C THR A 137 0.86 -17.70 -12.84
N GLY A 138 -0.32 -17.13 -13.09
CA GLY A 138 -0.62 -16.37 -14.32
C GLY A 138 -0.76 -17.26 -15.57
N LEU A 139 -0.68 -18.57 -15.43
CA LEU A 139 -0.67 -19.53 -16.55
C LEU A 139 -1.80 -20.55 -16.42
N PRO A 140 -2.34 -21.05 -17.54
CA PRO A 140 -3.29 -22.17 -17.52
C PRO A 140 -2.61 -23.46 -17.03
N PRO A 141 -3.34 -24.37 -16.40
CA PRO A 141 -2.83 -25.68 -16.08
C PRO A 141 -2.53 -26.47 -17.37
N THR A 142 -1.50 -27.29 -17.35
CA THR A 142 -1.23 -28.21 -18.43
C THR A 142 -2.27 -29.33 -18.48
N ARG A 143 -2.45 -29.97 -19.64
CA ARG A 143 -3.36 -31.12 -19.77
C ARG A 143 -3.04 -32.22 -18.74
N VAL A 144 -1.76 -32.53 -18.53
CA VAL A 144 -1.32 -33.52 -17.55
C VAL A 144 -1.74 -33.17 -16.14
N GLN A 145 -1.60 -31.90 -15.74
CA GLN A 145 -2.05 -31.42 -14.43
C GLN A 145 -3.56 -31.54 -14.25
N VAL A 146 -4.34 -31.20 -15.30
CA VAL A 146 -5.80 -31.34 -15.26
C VAL A 146 -6.20 -32.81 -15.11
N GLU A 147 -5.66 -33.70 -15.93
CA GLU A 147 -5.96 -35.13 -15.91
C GLU A 147 -5.59 -35.76 -14.55
N ALA A 148 -4.40 -35.45 -14.03
CA ALA A 148 -3.96 -35.92 -12.72
C ALA A 148 -4.88 -35.44 -11.58
N PHE A 149 -5.26 -34.15 -11.57
CA PHE A 149 -6.17 -33.62 -10.57
C PHE A 149 -7.56 -34.23 -10.67
N LEU A 150 -8.11 -34.42 -11.86
CA LEU A 150 -9.43 -35.04 -12.03
C LEU A 150 -9.46 -36.51 -11.60
N ALA A 151 -8.34 -37.23 -11.74
CA ALA A 151 -8.19 -38.61 -11.35
C ALA A 151 -7.89 -38.81 -9.85
N ASP A 152 -7.35 -37.80 -9.16
CA ASP A 152 -7.05 -37.87 -7.73
C ASP A 152 -8.34 -37.71 -6.88
N GLU A 153 -8.84 -38.82 -6.32
CA GLU A 153 -10.04 -38.85 -5.48
C GLU A 153 -9.75 -38.58 -3.99
N SER A 154 -8.50 -38.28 -3.63
CA SER A 154 -8.14 -38.00 -2.23
C SER A 154 -8.82 -36.72 -1.72
N PRO A 155 -9.16 -36.63 -0.44
CA PRO A 155 -9.69 -35.39 0.16
C PRO A 155 -8.73 -34.21 0.02
N GLN A 156 -7.43 -34.46 -0.10
CA GLN A 156 -6.36 -33.47 -0.22
C GLN A 156 -6.02 -33.10 -1.67
N ALA A 157 -6.69 -33.68 -2.67
CA ALA A 157 -6.37 -33.47 -4.09
C ALA A 157 -6.24 -31.98 -4.48
N TYR A 158 -7.16 -31.12 -4.02
CA TYR A 158 -7.10 -29.69 -4.29
C TYR A 158 -5.94 -29.00 -3.56
N GLU A 159 -5.66 -29.38 -2.32
CA GLU A 159 -4.52 -28.86 -1.56
C GLU A 159 -3.19 -29.23 -2.23
N HIS A 160 -3.04 -30.45 -2.74
CA HIS A 160 -1.85 -30.86 -3.50
C HIS A 160 -1.61 -29.97 -4.73
N VAL A 161 -2.68 -29.61 -5.45
CA VAL A 161 -2.59 -28.66 -6.57
C VAL A 161 -2.11 -27.31 -6.09
N VAL A 162 -2.73 -26.74 -5.04
CA VAL A 162 -2.36 -25.44 -4.46
C VAL A 162 -0.89 -25.44 -4.03
N ASP A 163 -0.45 -26.45 -3.28
CA ASP A 163 0.93 -26.56 -2.81
C ASP A 163 1.95 -26.67 -3.98
N SER A 164 1.59 -27.37 -5.05
CA SER A 164 2.40 -27.45 -6.25
C SER A 164 2.55 -26.10 -6.94
N LEU A 165 1.46 -25.33 -7.05
CA LEU A 165 1.47 -24.01 -7.67
C LEU A 165 2.26 -22.99 -6.83
N LEU A 166 2.13 -23.01 -5.51
CA LEU A 166 2.90 -22.16 -4.59
C LEU A 166 4.41 -22.46 -4.61
N LYS A 167 4.82 -23.68 -5.00
CA LYS A 167 6.22 -24.08 -5.19
C LYS A 167 6.75 -23.76 -6.60
N SER A 168 5.87 -23.45 -7.54
CA SER A 168 6.24 -23.14 -8.91
C SER A 168 7.09 -21.86 -8.99
N PRO A 169 8.16 -21.80 -9.81
CA PRO A 169 8.88 -20.55 -10.05
C PRO A 169 8.01 -19.45 -10.67
N ARG A 170 6.91 -19.83 -11.36
CA ARG A 170 5.95 -18.91 -11.95
C ARG A 170 5.12 -18.15 -10.90
N PHE A 171 5.05 -18.67 -9.67
CA PHE A 171 4.42 -17.97 -8.55
C PHE A 171 5.08 -16.60 -8.30
N GLY A 172 6.41 -16.58 -8.19
CA GLY A 172 7.12 -15.31 -7.96
C GLY A 172 6.97 -14.34 -9.13
N GLU A 173 6.93 -14.83 -10.38
CA GLU A 173 6.69 -13.99 -11.55
C GLU A 173 5.27 -13.37 -11.49
N ARG A 174 4.25 -14.15 -11.13
CA ARG A 174 2.87 -13.69 -10.98
C ARG A 174 2.73 -12.66 -9.85
N MET A 175 3.31 -12.93 -8.71
CA MET A 175 3.25 -12.02 -7.55
C MET A 175 4.06 -10.75 -7.79
N ALA A 176 5.15 -10.83 -8.55
CA ALA A 176 5.95 -9.65 -8.87
C ALA A 176 5.19 -8.63 -9.73
N MET A 177 4.23 -9.03 -10.58
CA MET A 177 3.52 -8.11 -11.48
C MET A 177 2.92 -6.91 -10.74
N TRP A 178 2.08 -7.15 -9.75
CA TRP A 178 1.44 -6.07 -9.00
C TRP A 178 2.42 -5.26 -8.15
N TRP A 179 3.51 -5.91 -7.68
CA TRP A 179 4.55 -5.21 -6.93
C TRP A 179 5.36 -4.29 -7.82
N LEU A 180 5.67 -4.72 -9.03
CA LEU A 180 6.38 -3.91 -10.04
C LEU A 180 5.54 -2.70 -10.47
N ASP A 181 4.22 -2.88 -10.64
CA ASP A 181 3.30 -1.76 -10.92
C ASP A 181 3.30 -0.75 -9.76
N GLY A 182 3.14 -1.20 -8.52
CA GLY A 182 3.20 -0.35 -7.34
C GLY A 182 4.56 0.35 -7.18
N ALA A 183 5.64 -0.29 -7.58
CA ALA A 183 6.99 0.26 -7.60
C ALA A 183 7.27 1.16 -8.82
N ARG A 184 6.35 1.29 -9.77
CA ARG A 184 6.51 2.05 -11.03
C ARG A 184 7.70 1.55 -11.86
N TYR A 185 7.99 0.24 -11.80
CA TYR A 185 9.10 -0.37 -12.52
C TYR A 185 8.96 -0.21 -14.04
N GLY A 186 10.07 0.15 -14.68
CA GLY A 186 10.21 0.18 -16.13
C GLY A 186 11.64 -0.15 -16.54
N ASP A 187 11.82 -0.63 -17.77
CA ASP A 187 13.13 -0.92 -18.36
C ASP A 187 13.73 0.33 -19.03
N SER A 188 13.10 1.50 -18.85
CA SER A 188 13.52 2.79 -19.36
C SER A 188 13.37 3.90 -18.32
N HIS A 189 13.83 5.11 -18.63
CA HIS A 189 13.75 6.27 -17.74
C HIS A 189 12.32 6.79 -17.54
N GLY A 190 11.39 6.44 -18.44
CA GLY A 190 9.98 6.83 -18.37
C GLY A 190 9.71 8.31 -18.62
N TYR A 191 10.68 9.07 -19.13
CA TYR A 191 10.54 10.50 -19.41
C TYR A 191 11.54 10.99 -20.46
N ASP A 192 11.15 11.99 -21.27
CA ASP A 192 11.94 12.68 -22.29
C ASP A 192 12.57 11.72 -23.30
N ASN A 193 13.88 11.58 -23.35
CA ASN A 193 14.58 10.67 -24.26
C ASN A 193 14.30 9.18 -24.00
N ASP A 194 13.70 8.88 -22.87
CA ASP A 194 13.27 7.55 -22.44
C ASP A 194 14.31 6.44 -22.65
N LEU A 195 15.53 6.72 -22.20
CA LEU A 195 16.67 5.84 -22.40
C LEU A 195 16.55 4.57 -21.56
N GLN A 196 17.16 3.48 -22.05
CA GLN A 196 17.15 2.20 -21.37
C GLN A 196 17.76 2.28 -19.97
N ASN A 197 17.10 1.63 -19.03
CA ASN A 197 17.48 1.55 -17.62
C ASN A 197 17.78 0.09 -17.20
N SER A 198 18.85 -0.10 -16.44
CA SER A 198 19.30 -1.44 -16.02
C SER A 198 18.77 -1.83 -14.63
N GLN A 199 17.46 -1.67 -14.39
CA GLN A 199 16.84 -2.04 -13.09
C GLN A 199 16.34 -3.50 -13.03
N TRP A 200 16.45 -4.28 -14.10
CA TRP A 200 16.01 -5.67 -14.15
C TRP A 200 16.61 -6.60 -13.06
N PRO A 201 17.82 -6.38 -12.50
CA PRO A 201 18.30 -7.21 -11.40
C PRO A 201 17.43 -7.07 -10.15
N TRP A 202 16.90 -5.87 -9.87
CA TRP A 202 15.94 -5.67 -8.78
C TRP A 202 14.61 -6.40 -9.04
N ARG A 203 14.07 -6.35 -10.26
CA ARG A 203 12.90 -7.17 -10.63
C ARG A 203 13.13 -8.66 -10.32
N ASN A 204 14.28 -9.18 -10.70
CA ASN A 204 14.63 -10.57 -10.43
C ASN A 204 14.75 -10.85 -8.92
N TRP A 205 15.27 -9.91 -8.15
CA TRP A 205 15.30 -9.98 -6.68
C TRP A 205 13.88 -10.05 -6.10
N VAL A 206 12.93 -9.28 -6.62
CA VAL A 206 11.51 -9.32 -6.21
C VAL A 206 10.91 -10.70 -6.49
N ILE A 207 11.09 -11.23 -7.71
CA ILE A 207 10.62 -12.56 -8.11
C ILE A 207 11.19 -13.65 -7.20
N ALA A 208 12.50 -13.61 -6.96
CA ALA A 208 13.18 -14.56 -6.09
C ALA A 208 12.69 -14.46 -4.62
N SER A 209 12.44 -13.26 -4.12
CA SER A 209 11.92 -13.04 -2.77
C SER A 209 10.51 -13.64 -2.59
N PHE A 210 9.61 -13.47 -3.54
CA PHE A 210 8.29 -14.12 -3.50
C PHE A 210 8.39 -15.64 -3.63
N ASN A 211 9.25 -16.15 -4.51
CA ASN A 211 9.46 -17.59 -4.65
C ASN A 211 10.02 -18.22 -3.37
N ALA A 212 10.94 -17.54 -2.70
CA ALA A 212 11.51 -17.97 -1.41
C ALA A 212 10.54 -17.77 -0.23
N ASN A 213 9.35 -17.20 -0.46
CA ASN A 213 8.43 -16.80 0.61
C ASN A 213 9.11 -15.92 1.67
N LYS A 214 9.92 -14.96 1.21
CA LYS A 214 10.56 -14.01 2.13
C LYS A 214 9.48 -13.33 2.97
N ARG A 215 9.64 -13.31 4.29
CA ARG A 215 8.70 -12.64 5.19
C ARG A 215 8.48 -11.21 4.72
N PHE A 216 7.21 -10.78 4.65
CA PHE A 216 6.87 -9.48 4.06
C PHE A 216 7.43 -8.30 4.87
N ASP A 217 7.61 -8.44 6.18
CA ASP A 217 8.29 -7.42 7.00
C ASP A 217 9.77 -7.24 6.61
N VAL A 218 10.51 -8.35 6.41
CA VAL A 218 11.90 -8.31 5.94
C VAL A 218 11.98 -7.76 4.52
N PHE A 219 11.10 -8.21 3.62
CA PHE A 219 10.97 -7.72 2.26
C PHE A 219 10.76 -6.20 2.20
N THR A 220 9.92 -5.66 3.10
CA THR A 220 9.68 -4.22 3.23
C THR A 220 10.90 -3.47 3.74
N ILE A 221 11.54 -3.97 4.83
CA ILE A 221 12.70 -3.32 5.43
C ILE A 221 13.86 -3.24 4.43
N GLU A 222 14.13 -4.33 3.70
CA GLU A 222 15.21 -4.38 2.72
C GLU A 222 14.97 -3.39 1.56
N GLN A 223 13.73 -3.24 1.09
CA GLN A 223 13.43 -2.31 0.00
C GLN A 223 13.48 -0.83 0.40
N ILE A 224 13.06 -0.51 1.60
CA ILE A 224 13.05 0.89 2.06
C ILE A 224 14.43 1.32 2.55
N ALA A 225 15.17 0.43 3.24
CA ALA A 225 16.35 0.78 3.99
C ALA A 225 17.39 -0.36 4.09
N GLY A 226 17.49 -1.22 3.09
CA GLY A 226 18.43 -2.34 3.08
C GLY A 226 19.90 -1.92 3.18
N ASP A 227 20.24 -0.75 2.61
CA ASP A 227 21.56 -0.12 2.69
C ASP A 227 21.91 0.40 4.11
N LEU A 228 20.92 0.60 4.97
CA LEU A 228 21.09 1.06 6.36
C LEU A 228 21.09 -0.08 7.38
N LEU A 229 21.01 -1.32 6.93
CA LEU A 229 21.12 -2.48 7.82
C LEU A 229 22.58 -2.66 8.28
N PRO A 230 22.81 -3.11 9.53
CA PRO A 230 24.15 -3.50 9.95
C PRO A 230 24.72 -4.56 9.01
N ASP A 231 25.96 -4.36 8.55
CA ASP A 231 26.67 -5.26 7.63
C ASP A 231 25.83 -5.60 6.39
N ALA A 232 25.23 -4.57 5.77
CA ALA A 232 24.32 -4.69 4.64
C ALA A 232 24.95 -5.51 3.49
N ARG A 233 24.28 -6.61 3.12
CA ARG A 233 24.71 -7.48 2.04
C ARG A 233 24.34 -6.90 0.67
N PRO A 234 25.04 -7.30 -0.42
CA PRO A 234 24.76 -6.78 -1.75
C PRO A 234 23.30 -6.92 -2.19
N GLU A 235 22.63 -8.03 -1.86
CA GLU A 235 21.21 -8.23 -2.19
C GLU A 235 20.27 -7.31 -1.38
N GLN A 236 20.66 -6.88 -0.18
CA GLN A 236 19.90 -5.93 0.64
C GLN A 236 20.07 -4.51 0.12
N ILE A 237 21.26 -4.16 -0.35
CA ILE A 237 21.50 -2.89 -1.05
C ILE A 237 20.72 -2.87 -2.38
N LEU A 238 20.76 -3.97 -3.15
CA LEU A 238 19.99 -4.11 -4.39
C LEU A 238 18.48 -3.92 -4.16
N ALA A 239 17.94 -4.44 -3.06
CA ALA A 239 16.53 -4.29 -2.72
C ALA A 239 16.07 -2.83 -2.69
N THR A 240 16.95 -1.89 -2.29
CA THR A 240 16.63 -0.46 -2.19
C THR A 240 16.37 0.21 -3.54
N ALA A 241 16.67 -0.47 -4.64
CA ALA A 241 16.34 0.00 -5.99
C ALA A 241 14.84 0.24 -6.20
N PHE A 242 13.97 -0.33 -5.34
CA PHE A 242 12.56 0.04 -5.25
C PHE A 242 12.35 1.57 -5.26
N ASN A 243 13.16 2.30 -4.49
CA ASN A 243 13.04 3.75 -4.34
C ASN A 243 13.60 4.53 -5.54
N ARG A 244 14.12 3.83 -6.57
CA ARG A 244 14.81 4.43 -7.72
C ARG A 244 14.11 4.19 -9.05
N ASN A 245 12.88 3.65 -9.03
CA ASN A 245 12.06 3.42 -10.22
C ASN A 245 11.23 4.63 -10.66
N HIS A 246 11.48 5.81 -10.08
CA HIS A 246 10.88 7.06 -10.55
C HIS A 246 11.40 7.42 -11.95
N ARG A 247 10.64 8.23 -12.68
CA ARG A 247 11.09 8.82 -13.94
C ARG A 247 12.39 9.62 -13.75
N ILE A 248 13.22 9.67 -14.77
CA ILE A 248 14.52 10.35 -14.73
C ILE A 248 14.60 11.39 -15.84
N GLN A 249 15.04 12.59 -15.48
CA GLN A 249 15.21 13.70 -16.41
C GLN A 249 16.59 13.68 -17.06
N THR A 250 16.61 13.70 -18.38
CA THR A 250 17.82 13.70 -19.21
C THR A 250 17.88 14.86 -20.22
N GLU A 251 16.87 15.73 -20.24
CA GLU A 251 16.77 16.86 -21.16
C GLU A 251 17.69 18.01 -20.73
N ASP A 252 18.46 18.55 -21.68
CA ASP A 252 19.31 19.72 -21.46
C ASP A 252 18.47 20.95 -21.09
N GLY A 253 18.96 21.73 -20.12
CA GLY A 253 18.27 22.92 -19.61
C GLY A 253 17.34 22.65 -18.44
N ALA A 254 17.18 21.41 -18.03
CA ALA A 254 16.43 21.06 -16.81
C ALA A 254 17.13 21.63 -15.55
N ILE A 255 16.32 22.04 -14.59
CA ILE A 255 16.84 22.57 -13.31
C ILE A 255 17.07 21.40 -12.36
N ASP A 256 18.31 21.18 -11.97
CA ASP A 256 18.74 20.04 -11.14
C ASP A 256 17.95 19.92 -9.83
N GLU A 257 17.80 21.01 -9.07
CA GLU A 257 17.11 21.01 -7.78
C GLU A 257 15.58 20.76 -7.93
N GLU A 258 14.97 21.19 -9.04
CA GLU A 258 13.56 20.91 -9.33
C GLU A 258 13.33 19.41 -9.47
N TRP A 259 14.07 18.76 -10.34
CA TRP A 259 13.92 17.35 -10.61
C TRP A 259 14.34 16.47 -9.45
N ARG A 260 15.42 16.83 -8.75
CA ARG A 260 15.79 16.16 -7.52
C ARG A 260 14.65 16.20 -6.48
N THR A 261 14.00 17.36 -6.35
CA THR A 261 12.82 17.53 -5.48
C THR A 261 11.66 16.65 -5.92
N GLU A 262 11.39 16.58 -7.24
CA GLU A 262 10.35 15.70 -7.79
C GLU A 262 10.62 14.22 -7.49
N TYR A 263 11.88 13.77 -7.55
CA TYR A 263 12.24 12.38 -7.22
C TYR A 263 11.98 12.03 -5.75
N VAL A 264 12.26 12.96 -4.84
CA VAL A 264 11.98 12.74 -3.41
C VAL A 264 10.48 12.75 -3.14
N ILE A 265 9.71 13.66 -3.77
CA ILE A 265 8.24 13.70 -3.68
C ILE A 265 7.66 12.38 -4.16
N ASP A 266 8.08 11.89 -5.31
CA ASP A 266 7.64 10.62 -5.89
C ASP A 266 7.88 9.44 -4.92
N ARG A 267 9.01 9.38 -4.23
CA ARG A 267 9.29 8.35 -3.21
C ARG A 267 8.31 8.42 -2.04
N VAL A 268 8.01 9.61 -1.54
CA VAL A 268 7.04 9.80 -0.44
C VAL A 268 5.65 9.36 -0.86
N GLU A 269 5.19 9.79 -2.02
CA GLU A 269 3.89 9.41 -2.56
C GLU A 269 3.78 7.90 -2.76
N THR A 270 4.84 7.27 -3.25
CA THR A 270 4.88 5.81 -3.45
C THR A 270 4.85 5.05 -2.13
N ILE A 271 5.62 5.47 -1.13
CA ILE A 271 5.55 4.85 0.21
C ILE A 271 4.14 4.99 0.78
N GLY A 272 3.52 6.15 0.62
CA GLY A 272 2.12 6.38 1.00
C GLY A 272 1.16 5.41 0.32
N ALA A 273 1.22 5.31 -0.99
CA ALA A 273 0.31 4.47 -1.77
C ALA A 273 0.55 2.97 -1.55
N VAL A 274 1.82 2.52 -1.54
CA VAL A 274 2.15 1.08 -1.54
C VAL A 274 1.97 0.44 -0.16
N TRP A 275 2.40 1.09 0.92
CA TRP A 275 2.35 0.52 2.27
C TRP A 275 1.24 1.09 3.15
N MET A 276 0.89 2.36 2.97
CA MET A 276 -0.13 3.00 3.81
C MET A 276 -1.50 3.06 3.14
N GLY A 277 -1.61 2.83 1.82
CA GLY A 277 -2.85 3.05 1.10
C GLY A 277 -3.37 4.48 1.33
N LEU A 278 -2.51 5.48 1.22
CA LEU A 278 -2.84 6.89 1.40
C LEU A 278 -2.33 7.72 0.23
N THR A 279 -3.14 8.64 -0.24
CA THR A 279 -2.79 9.57 -1.31
C THR A 279 -2.13 10.83 -0.73
N LEU A 280 -0.82 10.79 -0.50
CA LEU A 280 -0.09 11.88 0.16
C LEU A 280 0.13 13.12 -0.70
N GLY A 281 -0.04 13.03 -2.03
CA GLY A 281 0.29 14.09 -2.99
C GLY A 281 -0.40 15.43 -2.73
N CYS A 282 -1.63 15.44 -2.17
CA CYS A 282 -2.30 16.68 -1.77
C CYS A 282 -1.48 17.47 -0.75
N SER A 283 -0.79 16.76 0.17
CA SER A 283 -0.02 17.37 1.25
C SER A 283 1.29 18.02 0.78
N ARG A 284 1.69 17.82 -0.45
CA ARG A 284 2.79 18.55 -1.09
C ARG A 284 2.55 20.07 -1.08
N CYS A 285 1.31 20.52 -1.33
CA CYS A 285 0.99 21.94 -1.52
C CYS A 285 0.27 22.60 -0.35
N HIS A 286 -0.50 21.84 0.42
CA HIS A 286 -1.32 22.28 1.56
C HIS A 286 -1.64 21.09 2.46
N ASP A 287 -2.18 21.30 3.66
CA ASP A 287 -2.68 20.21 4.51
C ASP A 287 -3.65 19.34 3.71
N HIS A 288 -3.59 18.01 3.88
CA HIS A 288 -4.48 17.09 3.16
C HIS A 288 -5.94 17.49 3.39
N LYS A 289 -6.74 17.46 2.32
CA LYS A 289 -8.12 17.96 2.39
C LYS A 289 -9.00 17.13 3.31
N TYR A 290 -8.78 15.83 3.38
CA TYR A 290 -9.61 14.87 4.10
C TYR A 290 -8.85 14.14 5.19
N ASP A 291 -7.72 13.56 4.86
CA ASP A 291 -6.90 12.79 5.80
C ASP A 291 -6.18 13.69 6.79
N PRO A 292 -5.94 13.22 8.01
CA PRO A 292 -5.31 14.02 9.07
C PRO A 292 -3.78 14.11 8.90
N ILE A 293 -3.34 14.53 7.71
CA ILE A 293 -1.93 14.69 7.34
C ILE A 293 -1.69 16.12 6.91
N SER A 294 -0.81 16.82 7.62
CA SER A 294 -0.43 18.19 7.31
C SER A 294 0.64 18.26 6.22
N GLN A 295 0.74 19.43 5.57
CA GLN A 295 1.84 19.73 4.66
C GLN A 295 3.20 19.58 5.36
N ARG A 296 3.31 20.01 6.62
CA ARG A 296 4.53 19.86 7.41
C ARG A 296 4.95 18.39 7.54
N GLU A 297 4.01 17.49 7.85
CA GLU A 297 4.28 16.06 8.00
C GLU A 297 4.69 15.40 6.68
N PHE A 298 4.14 15.85 5.55
CA PHE A 298 4.62 15.45 4.23
C PHE A 298 6.12 15.75 4.06
N TYR A 299 6.56 16.98 4.40
CA TYR A 299 7.98 17.34 4.30
C TYR A 299 8.85 16.73 5.41
N GLN A 300 8.28 16.29 6.51
CA GLN A 300 8.98 15.45 7.49
C GLN A 300 9.27 14.04 6.92
N LEU A 301 8.32 13.43 6.20
CA LEU A 301 8.55 12.19 5.44
C LEU A 301 9.53 12.41 4.28
N PHE A 302 9.38 13.51 3.53
CA PHE A 302 10.28 13.93 2.46
C PHE A 302 11.74 13.97 2.94
N SER A 303 12.00 14.46 4.13
CA SER A 303 13.35 14.57 4.68
C SER A 303 14.06 13.21 4.85
N LEU A 304 13.32 12.11 4.99
CA LEU A 304 13.85 10.74 5.07
C LEU A 304 14.45 10.25 3.74
N PHE A 305 13.98 10.77 2.62
CA PHE A 305 14.40 10.41 1.27
C PHE A 305 15.24 11.50 0.59
N ASN A 306 15.46 12.63 1.28
CA ASN A 306 16.18 13.80 0.78
C ASN A 306 17.72 13.68 0.94
N ASN A 307 18.18 12.60 1.59
CA ASN A 307 19.60 12.41 1.95
C ASN A 307 20.41 11.66 0.89
N LEU A 308 19.81 11.34 -0.24
CA LEU A 308 20.49 10.64 -1.32
C LEU A 308 21.46 11.58 -2.05
N ASP A 309 22.67 11.13 -2.34
CA ASP A 309 23.62 11.86 -3.19
C ASP A 309 23.26 11.66 -4.67
N GLU A 310 22.18 12.29 -5.08
CA GLU A 310 21.67 12.24 -6.44
C GLU A 310 21.54 13.61 -7.05
N LYS A 311 21.61 13.66 -8.39
CA LYS A 311 21.27 14.81 -9.21
C LYS A 311 19.88 14.64 -9.80
N GLY A 312 19.17 15.73 -9.96
CA GLY A 312 17.86 15.74 -10.62
C GLY A 312 17.99 15.64 -12.14
N PHE A 313 19.06 16.20 -12.67
CA PHE A 313 19.38 16.15 -14.10
C PHE A 313 20.60 15.28 -14.36
N ILE A 314 20.54 14.41 -15.35
CA ILE A 314 21.64 13.53 -15.74
C ILE A 314 22.03 13.82 -17.18
N ASN A 315 23.17 14.49 -17.37
CA ASN A 315 23.75 14.75 -18.69
C ASN A 315 24.49 13.50 -19.23
N ASN A 316 23.99 12.31 -18.97
CA ASN A 316 24.56 11.11 -19.51
C ASN A 316 23.49 10.34 -20.26
N LEU A 317 23.53 10.45 -21.57
CA LEU A 317 22.62 9.76 -22.49
C LEU A 317 22.68 8.22 -22.42
N ARG A 318 23.48 7.66 -21.54
CA ARG A 318 23.59 6.18 -21.36
C ARG A 318 23.82 5.83 -19.91
N GLY A 319 22.93 5.04 -19.36
CA GLY A 319 23.10 4.39 -18.07
C GLY A 319 22.22 4.93 -16.94
N SER A 320 22.42 4.38 -15.79
CA SER A 320 21.63 4.64 -14.57
C SER A 320 22.22 5.82 -13.79
N ALA A 321 21.36 6.54 -13.06
CA ALA A 321 21.75 7.65 -12.18
C ALA A 321 22.52 7.18 -10.93
N GLU A 322 23.42 8.02 -10.41
CA GLU A 322 24.05 7.77 -9.10
C GLU A 322 23.04 8.02 -7.95
N PRO A 323 23.22 7.37 -6.80
CA PRO A 323 24.16 6.29 -6.52
C PRO A 323 23.78 4.95 -7.16
N ARG A 324 24.79 4.18 -7.50
CA ARG A 324 24.66 2.86 -8.12
C ARG A 324 25.40 1.79 -7.34
N ALA A 325 24.94 0.54 -7.48
CA ALA A 325 25.65 -0.66 -7.07
C ALA A 325 25.81 -1.62 -8.25
N ARG A 326 26.91 -2.33 -8.29
CA ARG A 326 27.12 -3.41 -9.25
C ARG A 326 26.25 -4.60 -8.85
N TYR A 327 25.50 -5.15 -9.81
CA TYR A 327 24.81 -6.41 -9.61
C TYR A 327 25.83 -7.54 -9.47
N GLN A 328 25.79 -8.27 -8.36
CA GLN A 328 26.72 -9.34 -8.03
C GLN A 328 25.96 -10.63 -7.68
N PRO A 329 25.52 -11.42 -8.69
CA PRO A 329 24.90 -12.72 -8.43
C PRO A 329 25.94 -13.72 -7.89
N ASP A 330 25.51 -14.84 -7.35
CA ASP A 330 26.39 -15.91 -6.84
C ASP A 330 27.43 -16.37 -7.86
N GLU A 331 27.11 -16.33 -9.14
CA GLU A 331 28.03 -16.63 -10.24
C GLU A 331 29.17 -15.62 -10.31
N PHE A 332 28.92 -14.34 -10.05
CA PHE A 332 29.95 -13.31 -9.99
C PHE A 332 30.99 -13.64 -8.91
N ALA A 333 30.55 -13.96 -7.69
CA ALA A 333 31.44 -14.32 -6.58
C ALA A 333 32.28 -15.57 -6.91
N ARG A 334 31.68 -16.59 -7.55
CA ARG A 334 32.40 -17.77 -8.02
C ARG A 334 33.48 -17.44 -9.05
N GLN A 335 33.16 -16.57 -10.01
CA GLN A 335 34.11 -16.14 -11.04
C GLN A 335 35.24 -15.30 -10.45
N VAL A 336 34.97 -14.42 -9.48
CA VAL A 336 35.99 -13.67 -8.73
C VAL A 336 36.99 -14.65 -8.08
N THR A 337 36.47 -15.63 -7.32
CA THR A 337 37.30 -16.65 -6.68
C THR A 337 38.17 -17.42 -7.67
N LEU A 338 37.63 -17.79 -8.82
CA LEU A 338 38.38 -18.48 -9.86
C LEU A 338 39.50 -17.60 -10.47
N ILE A 339 39.25 -16.34 -10.70
CA ILE A 339 40.23 -15.35 -11.17
C ILE A 339 41.36 -15.19 -10.17
N GLU A 340 41.01 -15.01 -8.88
CA GLU A 340 41.99 -14.85 -7.78
C GLU A 340 42.90 -16.08 -7.60
N GLN A 341 42.33 -17.29 -7.78
CA GLN A 341 43.08 -18.54 -7.67
C GLN A 341 43.94 -18.84 -8.91
N ARG A 342 43.57 -18.39 -10.11
CA ARG A 342 44.24 -18.75 -11.36
C ARG A 342 45.24 -17.71 -11.84
N ILE A 343 45.11 -16.46 -11.46
CA ILE A 343 45.91 -15.36 -11.94
C ILE A 343 46.81 -14.86 -10.84
N GLU A 344 48.09 -15.20 -10.85
CA GLU A 344 49.08 -14.80 -9.83
C GLU A 344 49.53 -13.36 -10.02
N LYS A 345 49.70 -12.89 -11.26
CA LYS A 345 50.14 -11.52 -11.54
C LYS A 345 49.07 -10.52 -11.23
N LYS A 346 49.39 -9.55 -10.36
CA LYS A 346 48.46 -8.54 -9.85
C LYS A 346 47.79 -7.75 -10.97
N GLU A 347 48.53 -7.24 -11.94
CA GLU A 347 48.01 -6.43 -13.05
C GLU A 347 47.05 -7.19 -13.94
N GLU A 348 47.39 -8.47 -14.28
CA GLU A 348 46.53 -9.34 -15.09
C GLU A 348 45.23 -9.71 -14.31
N ARG A 349 45.36 -9.94 -13.01
CA ARG A 349 44.20 -10.21 -12.14
C ARG A 349 43.27 -8.99 -12.02
N GLU A 350 43.80 -7.79 -11.79
CA GLU A 350 43.04 -6.54 -11.73
C GLU A 350 42.29 -6.29 -13.06
N LYS A 351 42.97 -6.51 -14.19
CA LYS A 351 42.34 -6.42 -15.51
C LYS A 351 41.21 -7.44 -15.69
N ALA A 352 41.43 -8.69 -15.31
CA ALA A 352 40.40 -9.75 -15.41
C ALA A 352 39.20 -9.48 -14.51
N LEU A 353 39.42 -8.94 -13.30
CA LEU A 353 38.35 -8.53 -12.40
C LEU A 353 37.58 -7.34 -12.96
N ALA A 354 38.25 -6.35 -13.53
CA ALA A 354 37.60 -5.22 -14.20
C ALA A 354 36.78 -5.63 -15.42
N ASP A 355 37.30 -6.56 -16.23
CA ASP A 355 36.58 -7.13 -17.38
C ASP A 355 35.34 -7.92 -16.91
N LEU A 356 35.47 -8.71 -15.84
CA LEU A 356 34.33 -9.41 -15.22
C LEU A 356 33.28 -8.40 -14.73
N ASP A 357 33.70 -7.42 -13.96
CA ASP A 357 32.82 -6.37 -13.40
C ASP A 357 32.04 -5.64 -14.49
N SER A 358 32.71 -5.34 -15.63
CA SER A 358 32.07 -4.63 -16.76
C SER A 358 30.92 -5.39 -17.42
N ARG A 359 30.86 -6.72 -17.25
CA ARG A 359 29.81 -7.59 -17.84
C ARG A 359 28.50 -7.55 -17.07
N TYR A 360 28.51 -7.06 -15.83
CA TYR A 360 27.33 -6.99 -14.99
C TYR A 360 26.77 -5.56 -14.92
N PRO A 361 25.46 -5.38 -14.95
CA PRO A 361 24.86 -4.05 -14.96
C PRO A 361 25.07 -3.34 -13.62
N GLN A 362 25.09 -2.02 -13.69
CA GLN A 362 24.97 -1.15 -12.51
C GLN A 362 23.49 -0.81 -12.30
N VAL A 363 23.03 -0.95 -11.07
CA VAL A 363 21.64 -0.73 -10.66
C VAL A 363 21.59 0.50 -9.76
N MET A 364 20.61 1.36 -9.97
CA MET A 364 20.36 2.50 -9.08
C MET A 364 19.87 1.99 -7.72
N VAL A 365 20.53 2.42 -6.65
CA VAL A 365 20.22 2.02 -5.27
C VAL A 365 20.13 3.25 -4.37
N MET A 366 19.69 3.05 -3.13
CA MET A 366 19.82 4.06 -2.08
C MET A 366 21.22 4.03 -1.46
N ARG A 367 21.72 5.22 -1.14
CA ARG A 367 22.93 5.43 -0.33
C ARG A 367 22.83 6.82 0.26
N ASP A 368 22.63 6.90 1.57
CA ASP A 368 22.55 8.18 2.26
C ASP A 368 23.90 8.88 2.33
N MET A 369 23.85 10.19 2.23
CA MET A 369 25.02 11.06 2.46
C MET A 369 25.38 11.07 3.96
N GLU A 370 26.65 11.26 4.28
CA GLU A 370 27.13 11.40 5.67
C GLU A 370 26.48 12.61 6.38
N LEU A 371 26.33 13.71 5.67
CA LEU A 371 25.67 14.93 6.16
C LEU A 371 24.29 15.05 5.54
N PRO A 372 23.21 14.90 6.32
CA PRO A 372 21.85 15.03 5.82
C PRO A 372 21.56 16.42 5.26
N ARG A 373 20.86 16.48 4.12
CA ARG A 373 20.34 17.75 3.59
C ARG A 373 19.25 18.28 4.50
N GLN A 374 19.30 19.59 4.77
CA GLN A 374 18.18 20.27 5.44
C GLN A 374 16.95 20.28 4.53
N ALA A 375 15.83 19.75 5.04
CA ALA A 375 14.55 19.80 4.38
C ALA A 375 13.73 21.02 4.85
N PHE A 376 12.85 21.49 3.98
CA PHE A 376 11.97 22.65 4.20
C PHE A 376 10.56 22.32 3.73
N VAL A 377 9.57 22.94 4.34
CA VAL A 377 8.23 23.02 3.77
C VAL A 377 8.32 23.86 2.50
N LEU A 378 7.91 23.29 1.35
CA LEU A 378 7.91 24.02 0.08
C LEU A 378 6.54 24.69 -0.13
N GLN A 379 6.54 26.01 -0.28
CA GLN A 379 5.30 26.77 -0.48
C GLN A 379 4.64 26.35 -1.80
N ARG A 380 3.42 25.86 -1.74
CA ARG A 380 2.70 25.29 -2.89
C ARG A 380 3.47 24.21 -3.65
N GLY A 381 4.34 23.47 -2.95
CA GLY A 381 5.15 22.40 -3.54
C GLY A 381 6.30 22.88 -4.46
N ARG A 382 6.63 24.16 -4.48
CA ARG A 382 7.65 24.73 -5.37
C ARG A 382 9.05 24.55 -4.77
N TYR A 383 9.96 23.97 -5.52
CA TYR A 383 11.36 23.70 -5.13
C TYR A 383 12.13 24.98 -4.75
N ASP A 384 11.81 26.11 -5.38
CA ASP A 384 12.46 27.43 -5.21
C ASP A 384 11.83 28.29 -4.10
N ALA A 385 10.68 27.87 -3.51
CA ALA A 385 9.95 28.61 -2.50
C ALA A 385 10.01 27.92 -1.11
N ARG A 386 11.18 27.98 -0.48
CA ARG A 386 11.43 27.35 0.82
C ARG A 386 10.74 28.13 1.96
N GLY A 387 10.02 27.42 2.79
CA GLY A 387 9.40 27.88 4.01
C GLY A 387 10.19 27.48 5.26
N GLU A 388 9.48 27.03 6.31
CA GLU A 388 10.12 26.59 7.55
C GLU A 388 10.97 25.33 7.35
N ALA A 389 12.09 25.27 8.08
CA ALA A 389 12.93 24.07 8.14
C ALA A 389 12.21 22.95 8.90
N VAL A 390 12.30 21.73 8.41
CA VAL A 390 11.75 20.56 9.08
C VAL A 390 12.82 19.48 9.35
N ARG A 391 12.57 18.70 10.40
CA ARG A 391 13.34 17.50 10.71
C ARG A 391 12.54 16.26 10.33
N PRO A 392 13.20 15.10 10.16
CA PRO A 392 12.49 13.82 9.94
C PRO A 392 11.40 13.58 10.98
N GLY A 393 10.25 13.10 10.54
CA GLY A 393 9.11 12.83 11.40
C GLY A 393 8.08 11.93 10.70
N LEU A 394 7.13 11.43 11.47
CA LEU A 394 6.03 10.60 11.00
C LEU A 394 4.70 11.31 11.25
N PRO A 395 3.63 10.98 10.49
CA PRO A 395 2.31 11.57 10.67
C PRO A 395 1.76 11.33 12.09
N ALA A 396 1.36 12.40 12.77
CA ALA A 396 0.88 12.34 14.16
C ALA A 396 -0.45 11.58 14.32
N ALA A 397 -1.22 11.43 13.25
CA ALA A 397 -2.45 10.63 13.24
C ALA A 397 -2.22 9.12 13.31
N LEU A 398 -0.98 8.68 13.10
CA LEU A 398 -0.55 7.27 13.15
C LEU A 398 0.28 7.02 14.42
N PRO A 399 0.40 5.76 14.88
CA PRO A 399 1.21 5.45 16.06
C PRO A 399 2.65 5.95 15.92
N GLY A 400 3.17 6.62 16.95
CA GLY A 400 4.55 7.12 16.96
C GLY A 400 5.59 5.99 17.12
N LEU A 401 6.86 6.33 16.88
CA LEU A 401 7.99 5.49 17.26
C LEU A 401 8.14 5.46 18.79
N GLU A 402 8.84 4.45 19.26
CA GLU A 402 9.26 4.40 20.67
C GLU A 402 10.17 5.58 21.03
N ALA A 403 10.05 6.04 22.27
CA ALA A 403 10.84 7.18 22.74
C ALA A 403 12.34 6.92 22.60
N GLY A 404 13.06 7.90 22.05
CA GLY A 404 14.53 7.83 21.85
C GLY A 404 14.96 7.15 20.54
N VAL A 405 14.06 6.58 19.77
CA VAL A 405 14.40 6.02 18.45
C VAL A 405 14.58 7.16 17.43
N PRO A 406 15.75 7.28 16.78
CA PRO A 406 15.97 8.29 15.76
C PRO A 406 15.10 8.03 14.53
N VAL A 407 14.53 9.10 13.96
CA VAL A 407 13.68 8.99 12.76
C VAL A 407 14.56 8.93 11.51
N THR A 408 14.73 7.74 10.96
CA THR A 408 15.54 7.42 9.77
C THR A 408 14.71 6.60 8.78
N ARG A 409 15.22 6.35 7.56
CA ARG A 409 14.57 5.39 6.62
C ARG A 409 14.42 4.00 7.24
N LEU A 410 15.40 3.55 8.01
CA LEU A 410 15.34 2.24 8.67
C LEU A 410 14.27 2.19 9.77
N SER A 411 14.14 3.24 10.57
CA SER A 411 13.07 3.31 11.57
C SER A 411 11.69 3.47 10.93
N LEU A 412 11.56 4.19 9.80
CA LEU A 412 10.34 4.24 8.99
C LEU A 412 9.96 2.83 8.50
N ALA A 413 10.91 2.10 7.91
CA ALA A 413 10.65 0.75 7.41
C ALA A 413 10.17 -0.21 8.52
N ARG A 414 10.83 -0.20 9.67
CA ARG A 414 10.43 -0.99 10.83
C ARG A 414 9.09 -0.57 11.41
N TRP A 415 8.79 0.72 11.40
CA TRP A 415 7.51 1.26 11.85
C TRP A 415 6.34 0.78 11.00
N LEU A 416 6.49 0.80 9.68
CA LEU A 416 5.47 0.29 8.75
C LEU A 416 5.07 -1.16 9.03
N VAL A 417 6.02 -1.99 9.46
CA VAL A 417 5.78 -3.42 9.72
C VAL A 417 5.78 -3.78 11.20
N SER A 418 5.58 -2.81 12.07
CA SER A 418 5.66 -3.02 13.53
C SER A 418 4.52 -3.84 14.13
N GLY A 419 3.52 -4.26 13.37
CA GLY A 419 2.30 -4.90 13.86
C GLY A 419 1.32 -3.92 14.56
N ARG A 420 1.80 -2.75 14.98
CA ARG A 420 0.97 -1.65 15.54
C ARG A 420 0.55 -0.65 14.47
N HIS A 421 1.18 -0.69 13.29
CA HIS A 421 0.84 0.19 12.18
C HIS A 421 -0.54 -0.20 11.61
N PRO A 422 -1.51 0.74 11.58
CA PRO A 422 -2.91 0.38 11.30
C PRO A 422 -3.16 0.00 9.84
N LEU A 423 -2.31 0.42 8.92
CA LEU A 423 -2.59 0.36 7.48
C LEU A 423 -1.86 -0.77 6.77
N THR A 424 -0.55 -0.96 7.01
CA THR A 424 0.30 -1.81 6.14
C THR A 424 -0.27 -3.22 5.94
N ALA A 425 -0.61 -3.92 7.02
CA ALA A 425 -1.15 -5.28 6.89
C ALA A 425 -2.51 -5.29 6.15
N ARG A 426 -3.40 -4.34 6.46
CA ARG A 426 -4.69 -4.18 5.76
C ARG A 426 -4.51 -3.92 4.26
N VAL A 427 -3.58 -3.05 3.88
CA VAL A 427 -3.30 -2.71 2.48
C VAL A 427 -2.84 -3.95 1.71
N ILE A 428 -1.90 -4.71 2.26
CA ILE A 428 -1.38 -5.91 1.60
C ILE A 428 -2.43 -7.00 1.50
N VAL A 429 -3.15 -7.26 2.58
CA VAL A 429 -4.29 -8.20 2.59
C VAL A 429 -5.33 -7.79 1.56
N ASN A 430 -5.70 -6.52 1.51
CA ASN A 430 -6.70 -6.02 0.57
C ASN A 430 -6.28 -6.20 -0.89
N ARG A 431 -5.02 -5.94 -1.22
CA ARG A 431 -4.47 -6.14 -2.57
C ARG A 431 -4.39 -7.62 -2.96
N LEU A 432 -3.99 -8.50 -2.06
CA LEU A 432 -3.99 -9.94 -2.32
C LEU A 432 -5.41 -10.47 -2.48
N TRP A 433 -6.36 -9.94 -1.70
CA TRP A 433 -7.78 -10.22 -1.86
C TRP A 433 -8.30 -9.79 -3.23
N GLU A 434 -7.99 -8.56 -3.64
CA GLU A 434 -8.38 -8.02 -4.95
C GLU A 434 -7.87 -8.88 -6.10
N GLN A 435 -6.63 -9.38 -6.04
CA GLN A 435 -6.09 -10.27 -7.06
C GLN A 435 -6.85 -11.58 -7.22
N LEU A 436 -7.43 -12.11 -6.15
CA LEU A 436 -8.15 -13.38 -6.15
C LEU A 436 -9.65 -13.22 -6.41
N PHE A 437 -10.24 -12.11 -5.95
CA PHE A 437 -11.68 -11.89 -6.00
C PHE A 437 -12.12 -10.77 -6.96
N GLY A 438 -11.16 -10.11 -7.59
CA GLY A 438 -11.38 -9.06 -8.60
C GLY A 438 -11.66 -7.68 -8.02
N THR A 439 -12.13 -7.59 -6.77
CA THR A 439 -12.35 -6.32 -6.06
C THR A 439 -11.88 -6.47 -4.62
N GLY A 440 -11.19 -5.47 -4.09
CA GLY A 440 -10.73 -5.45 -2.71
C GLY A 440 -11.89 -5.42 -1.70
N ILE A 441 -11.65 -5.82 -0.46
CA ILE A 441 -12.59 -5.61 0.65
C ILE A 441 -12.87 -4.12 0.80
N VAL A 442 -11.84 -3.28 0.65
CA VAL A 442 -11.92 -1.85 0.34
C VAL A 442 -11.71 -1.71 -1.17
N GLU A 443 -12.65 -1.13 -1.88
CA GLU A 443 -12.62 -1.05 -3.35
C GLU A 443 -11.46 -0.22 -3.87
N SER A 444 -11.17 0.92 -3.21
CA SER A 444 -10.02 1.79 -3.51
C SER A 444 -8.74 1.25 -2.86
N SER A 445 -8.08 0.25 -3.47
CA SER A 445 -6.91 -0.42 -2.89
C SER A 445 -5.69 0.49 -2.66
N GLU A 446 -5.59 1.59 -3.39
CA GLU A 446 -4.55 2.63 -3.24
C GLU A 446 -4.91 3.72 -2.22
N ASN A 447 -6.17 3.76 -1.76
CA ASN A 447 -6.65 4.78 -0.84
C ASN A 447 -7.62 4.17 0.19
N LEU A 448 -7.12 3.93 1.40
CA LEU A 448 -7.89 3.50 2.57
C LEU A 448 -8.23 4.68 3.50
N GLY A 449 -7.86 5.92 3.11
CA GLY A 449 -8.11 7.14 3.87
C GLY A 449 -9.58 7.49 4.00
N ILE A 450 -9.86 8.69 4.52
CA ILE A 450 -11.24 9.14 4.83
C ILE A 450 -12.17 9.16 3.61
N GLN A 451 -11.61 9.26 2.40
CA GLN A 451 -12.40 9.21 1.16
C GLN A 451 -12.60 7.80 0.59
N ALA A 452 -12.01 6.79 1.20
CA ALA A 452 -12.21 5.41 0.78
C ALA A 452 -13.65 4.96 1.02
N ASP A 453 -14.08 4.00 0.23
CA ASP A 453 -15.31 3.27 0.50
C ASP A 453 -15.19 2.50 1.81
N TRP A 454 -16.32 2.35 2.50
CA TRP A 454 -16.36 1.51 3.69
C TRP A 454 -16.07 0.05 3.32
N PRO A 455 -15.23 -0.66 4.07
CA PRO A 455 -14.94 -2.06 3.79
C PRO A 455 -16.23 -2.90 3.71
N SER A 456 -16.36 -3.73 2.69
CA SER A 456 -17.52 -4.64 2.57
C SER A 456 -17.61 -5.62 3.75
N HIS A 457 -16.46 -6.03 4.28
CA HIS A 457 -16.30 -6.97 5.40
C HIS A 457 -15.24 -6.44 6.40
N PRO A 458 -15.53 -5.40 7.19
CA PRO A 458 -14.52 -4.75 8.04
C PRO A 458 -13.91 -5.70 9.07
N ALA A 459 -14.72 -6.53 9.71
CA ALA A 459 -14.25 -7.51 10.69
C ALA A 459 -13.32 -8.57 10.08
N LEU A 460 -13.57 -8.98 8.83
CA LEU A 460 -12.71 -9.92 8.10
C LEU A 460 -11.40 -9.26 7.70
N LEU A 461 -11.43 -8.01 7.23
CA LEU A 461 -10.21 -7.27 6.88
C LEU A 461 -9.27 -7.16 8.06
N ASP A 462 -9.80 -6.81 9.22
CA ASP A 462 -9.03 -6.70 10.45
C ASP A 462 -8.49 -8.05 10.93
N TRP A 463 -9.35 -9.08 10.89
CA TRP A 463 -8.96 -10.44 11.25
C TRP A 463 -7.80 -10.95 10.37
N LEU A 464 -7.92 -10.79 9.04
CA LEU A 464 -6.87 -11.17 8.08
C LEU A 464 -5.59 -10.37 8.28
N ALA A 465 -5.69 -9.07 8.55
CA ALA A 465 -4.52 -8.21 8.79
C ALA A 465 -3.76 -8.65 10.05
N VAL A 466 -4.46 -8.97 11.14
CA VAL A 466 -3.84 -9.46 12.37
C VAL A 466 -3.26 -10.86 12.15
N GLU A 467 -4.00 -11.77 11.50
CA GLU A 467 -3.54 -13.12 11.19
C GLU A 467 -2.26 -13.11 10.34
N PHE A 468 -2.19 -12.22 9.33
CA PHE A 468 -1.00 -12.05 8.50
C PHE A 468 0.23 -11.61 9.31
N VAL A 469 0.05 -10.70 10.28
CA VAL A 469 1.14 -10.29 11.19
C VAL A 469 1.54 -11.44 12.12
N GLU A 470 0.56 -12.10 12.76
CA GLU A 470 0.79 -13.17 13.73
C GLU A 470 1.41 -14.43 13.09
N SER A 471 1.10 -14.71 11.81
CA SER A 471 1.75 -15.79 11.05
C SER A 471 3.21 -15.49 10.69
N GLY A 472 3.75 -14.34 11.09
CA GLY A 472 5.11 -13.91 10.75
C GLY A 472 5.22 -13.32 9.36
N TRP A 473 4.16 -12.68 8.87
CA TRP A 473 4.12 -12.04 7.55
C TRP A 473 4.30 -13.06 6.42
N ASP A 474 3.69 -14.25 6.57
CA ASP A 474 3.74 -15.36 5.62
C ASP A 474 2.76 -15.14 4.45
N LEU A 475 3.27 -14.65 3.32
CA LEU A 475 2.46 -14.34 2.15
C LEU A 475 1.90 -15.61 1.47
N LYS A 476 2.69 -16.67 1.34
CA LYS A 476 2.20 -17.93 0.74
C LYS A 476 1.17 -18.61 1.63
N GLY A 477 1.37 -18.55 2.96
CA GLY A 477 0.40 -19.04 3.93
C GLY A 477 -0.93 -18.32 3.82
N LEU A 478 -0.92 -16.98 3.76
CA LEU A 478 -2.12 -16.18 3.56
C LEU A 478 -2.83 -16.52 2.23
N LEU A 479 -2.10 -16.58 1.13
CA LEU A 479 -2.68 -16.95 -0.17
C LEU A 479 -3.26 -18.37 -0.15
N LYS A 480 -2.56 -19.33 0.47
CA LYS A 480 -3.10 -20.69 0.65
C LYS A 480 -4.41 -20.67 1.43
N GLN A 481 -4.49 -19.93 2.54
CA GLN A 481 -5.71 -19.79 3.34
C GLN A 481 -6.87 -19.22 2.52
N LEU A 482 -6.61 -18.19 1.69
CA LEU A 482 -7.60 -17.59 0.81
C LEU A 482 -8.11 -18.57 -0.25
N VAL A 483 -7.23 -19.21 -1.02
CA VAL A 483 -7.64 -20.11 -2.12
C VAL A 483 -8.21 -21.45 -1.63
N MET A 484 -7.92 -21.84 -0.40
CA MET A 484 -8.50 -23.04 0.24
C MET A 484 -9.89 -22.79 0.81
N SER A 485 -10.32 -21.54 0.97
CA SER A 485 -11.66 -21.21 1.48
C SER A 485 -12.78 -21.72 0.57
N ALA A 486 -13.92 -22.05 1.15
CA ALA A 486 -15.13 -22.35 0.38
C ALA A 486 -15.59 -21.14 -0.42
N THR A 487 -15.37 -19.94 0.11
CA THR A 487 -15.65 -18.66 -0.56
C THR A 487 -14.97 -18.58 -1.93
N TYR A 488 -13.65 -18.84 -2.00
CA TYR A 488 -12.91 -18.86 -3.25
C TYR A 488 -13.35 -20.01 -4.18
N ARG A 489 -13.73 -21.14 -3.59
CA ARG A 489 -14.11 -22.35 -4.33
C ARG A 489 -15.55 -22.39 -4.83
N GLN A 490 -16.33 -21.32 -4.61
CA GLN A 490 -17.70 -21.21 -5.11
C GLN A 490 -17.77 -21.22 -6.64
N SER A 491 -18.92 -21.68 -7.14
CA SER A 491 -19.29 -21.55 -8.55
C SER A 491 -19.49 -20.08 -8.91
N HIS A 492 -19.10 -19.70 -10.12
CA HIS A 492 -19.37 -18.38 -10.71
C HIS A 492 -20.81 -18.21 -11.23
N HIS A 493 -21.68 -19.22 -11.05
CA HIS A 493 -23.05 -19.13 -11.48
C HIS A 493 -23.79 -17.99 -10.76
N VAL A 494 -24.53 -17.19 -11.52
CA VAL A 494 -25.32 -16.08 -10.99
C VAL A 494 -26.79 -16.27 -11.40
N ASP A 495 -27.71 -16.14 -10.45
CA ASP A 495 -29.13 -16.03 -10.66
C ASP A 495 -29.59 -14.56 -10.63
N GLN A 496 -30.84 -14.31 -11.02
CA GLN A 496 -31.40 -12.96 -11.09
C GLN A 496 -31.45 -12.25 -9.71
N GLU A 497 -31.69 -13.00 -8.65
CA GLU A 497 -31.75 -12.45 -7.29
C GLU A 497 -30.38 -11.95 -6.83
N ARG A 498 -29.33 -12.75 -6.99
CA ARG A 498 -27.95 -12.35 -6.70
C ARG A 498 -27.50 -11.18 -7.55
N LEU A 499 -27.85 -11.19 -8.85
CA LEU A 499 -27.50 -10.07 -9.74
C LEU A 499 -28.19 -8.76 -9.29
N ARG A 500 -29.41 -8.84 -8.77
CA ARG A 500 -30.14 -7.69 -8.25
C ARG A 500 -29.61 -7.17 -6.93
N LEU A 501 -29.27 -8.06 -5.99
CA LEU A 501 -28.83 -7.70 -4.63
C LEU A 501 -27.35 -7.37 -4.56
N ASP A 502 -26.52 -8.08 -5.31
CA ASP A 502 -25.05 -7.93 -5.31
C ASP A 502 -24.49 -8.02 -6.74
N PRO A 503 -24.81 -7.02 -7.60
CA PRO A 503 -24.39 -7.04 -9.01
C PRO A 503 -22.87 -7.13 -9.18
N GLN A 504 -22.12 -6.47 -8.33
CA GLN A 504 -20.65 -6.43 -8.36
C GLN A 504 -19.98 -7.54 -7.55
N ASN A 505 -20.75 -8.47 -6.97
CA ASN A 505 -20.23 -9.54 -6.09
C ASN A 505 -19.41 -9.03 -4.89
N ARG A 506 -19.77 -7.88 -4.35
CA ARG A 506 -19.13 -7.29 -3.18
C ARG A 506 -19.33 -8.12 -1.91
N LEU A 507 -20.42 -8.90 -1.85
CA LEU A 507 -20.76 -9.77 -0.73
C LEU A 507 -20.21 -11.19 -0.89
N LEU A 508 -19.60 -11.52 -2.04
CA LEU A 508 -19.03 -12.82 -2.35
C LEU A 508 -20.05 -13.97 -2.27
N SER A 509 -21.25 -13.72 -2.78
CA SER A 509 -22.29 -14.74 -2.88
C SER A 509 -22.03 -15.77 -3.99
N ARG A 510 -20.98 -15.55 -4.82
CA ARG A 510 -20.50 -16.42 -5.90
C ARG A 510 -18.97 -16.33 -6.03
N GLY A 511 -18.36 -17.29 -6.75
CA GLY A 511 -16.92 -17.35 -7.01
C GLY A 511 -16.47 -16.67 -8.30
#